data_49a7df72c6995f1428001f1d9fa17a7e
#
_entry.id   49a7df72c6995f1428001f1d9fa17a7e
#
_cell.length_a   1.000
_cell.length_b   1.000
_cell.length_c   1.000
_cell.angle_alpha   90.00
_cell.angle_beta   90.00
_cell.angle_gamma   90.00
#
_symmetry.space_group_name_H-M   'P 1'
#
loop_
_entity.id
_entity.type
_entity.pdbx_description
1 polymer ?
#
loop_
_entity_poly.entity_id
_entity_poly.type
_entity_poly.pdbx_seq_one_letter_code
_entity_poly.pdbx_strand_id
1 'polypeptide(L)'
;MAVNAKVGTFATGTGTDDIVLSGFGFQPKATLFWWNGETSAVDALTGQTHYLGIGAGVGTADRRCVSTISVDAAASSNGGAILRDDACVCNTDGASVVVGLVDIKTVDAGGLTL
;
A
#
# COMPACT_ATOMS: atom_id res chain seq x y z
N MET A 1 28.50 -10.76 -1.24
CA MET A 1 27.31 -10.24 -1.96
C MET A 1 26.76 -9.09 -1.14
N ALA A 2 26.60 -7.90 -1.72
CA ALA A 2 26.02 -6.75 -1.01
C ALA A 2 24.49 -6.75 -1.21
N VAL A 3 23.75 -6.59 -0.14
CA VAL A 3 22.30 -6.37 -0.19
C VAL A 3 22.06 -4.88 0.01
N ASN A 4 21.43 -4.25 -0.98
CA ASN A 4 21.02 -2.87 -0.90
C ASN A 4 19.55 -2.81 -0.47
N ALA A 5 19.25 -1.99 0.51
CA ALA A 5 17.89 -1.74 0.98
C ALA A 5 17.65 -0.23 1.13
N LYS A 6 16.45 0.19 0.85
CA LYS A 6 15.96 1.57 1.06
C LYS A 6 14.61 1.50 1.72
N VAL A 7 14.41 2.31 2.74
CA VAL A 7 13.12 2.51 3.40
C VAL A 7 12.66 3.93 3.10
N GLY A 8 11.40 4.10 2.83
CA GLY A 8 10.79 5.39 2.57
C GLY A 8 9.27 5.33 2.80
N THR A 9 8.65 6.48 2.78
CA THR A 9 7.21 6.64 2.91
C THR A 9 6.66 7.37 1.70
N PHE A 10 5.43 7.10 1.36
CA PHE A 10 4.67 7.84 0.36
C PHE A 10 3.21 7.92 0.78
N ALA A 11 2.50 8.88 0.26
CA ALA A 11 1.06 8.99 0.42
C ALA A 11 0.37 8.62 -0.90
N THR A 12 -0.67 7.84 -0.82
CA THR A 12 -1.58 7.61 -1.95
C THR A 12 -2.50 8.82 -2.05
N GLY A 13 -2.50 9.50 -3.19
CA GLY A 13 -3.48 10.55 -3.49
C GLY A 13 -4.86 9.97 -3.75
N THR A 14 -5.83 10.85 -3.97
CA THR A 14 -7.19 10.48 -4.41
C THR A 14 -7.33 10.38 -5.92
N GLY A 15 -6.25 10.63 -6.66
CA GLY A 15 -6.20 10.61 -8.13
C GLY A 15 -5.58 9.34 -8.70
N THR A 16 -5.39 9.39 -9.99
CA THR A 16 -4.72 8.33 -10.78
C THR A 16 -3.30 8.74 -11.20
N ASP A 17 -2.72 9.70 -10.50
CA ASP A 17 -1.39 10.23 -10.81
C ASP A 17 -0.30 9.25 -10.39
N ASP A 18 0.76 9.23 -11.16
CA ASP A 18 1.94 8.42 -10.89
C ASP A 18 2.67 8.90 -9.61
N ILE A 19 3.04 7.96 -8.76
CA ILE A 19 3.86 8.22 -7.57
C ILE A 19 5.29 7.75 -7.87
N VAL A 20 6.20 8.71 -8.05
CA VAL A 20 7.60 8.41 -8.37
C VAL A 20 8.42 8.31 -7.08
N LEU A 21 8.96 7.13 -6.81
CA LEU A 21 9.86 6.86 -5.70
C LEU A 21 11.29 6.77 -6.23
N SER A 22 12.10 7.79 -5.98
CA SER A 22 13.45 7.93 -6.53
C SER A 22 14.53 8.01 -5.44
N GLY A 23 15.79 8.10 -5.86
CA GLY A 23 16.92 8.26 -4.95
C GLY A 23 17.32 6.98 -4.23
N PHE A 24 17.03 5.81 -4.79
CA PHE A 24 17.42 4.53 -4.20
C PHE A 24 18.91 4.23 -4.42
N GLY A 25 19.48 4.71 -5.53
CA GLY A 25 20.86 4.41 -5.91
C GLY A 25 21.06 2.98 -6.42
N PHE A 26 19.99 2.23 -6.58
CA PHE A 26 19.96 0.88 -7.14
C PHE A 26 18.58 0.57 -7.73
N GLN A 27 18.51 -0.39 -8.62
CA GLN A 27 17.24 -0.90 -9.14
C GLN A 27 16.63 -1.88 -8.14
N PRO A 28 15.43 -1.63 -7.62
CA PRO A 28 14.76 -2.55 -6.73
C PRO A 28 14.48 -3.89 -7.43
N LYS A 29 14.74 -5.00 -6.76
CA LYS A 29 14.39 -6.35 -7.23
C LYS A 29 13.12 -6.86 -6.60
N ALA A 30 12.81 -6.38 -5.39
CA ALA A 30 11.57 -6.65 -4.69
C ALA A 30 11.22 -5.44 -3.83
N THR A 31 9.95 -5.25 -3.60
CA THR A 31 9.40 -4.21 -2.73
C THR A 31 8.43 -4.82 -1.74
N LEU A 32 8.45 -4.30 -0.53
CA LEU A 32 7.49 -4.62 0.50
C LEU A 32 6.79 -3.34 0.92
N PHE A 33 5.49 -3.37 0.95
CA PHE A 33 4.62 -2.27 1.36
C PHE A 33 3.86 -2.64 2.62
N TRP A 34 3.71 -1.70 3.51
CA TRP A 34 2.72 -1.77 4.59
C TRP A 34 2.09 -0.39 4.74
N TRP A 35 0.83 -0.37 5.07
CA TRP A 35 0.08 0.88 5.16
C TRP A 35 -1.01 0.79 6.22
N ASN A 36 -1.44 1.95 6.64
CA ASN A 36 -2.66 2.17 7.38
C ASN A 36 -3.55 3.16 6.60
N GLY A 37 -4.77 3.30 6.97
CA GLY A 37 -5.70 4.22 6.31
C GLY A 37 -5.65 5.65 6.84
N GLU A 38 -4.67 5.99 7.65
CA GLU A 38 -4.57 7.31 8.23
C GLU A 38 -4.05 8.32 7.23
N THR A 39 -4.73 9.46 7.15
CA THR A 39 -4.36 10.58 6.28
C THR A 39 -3.60 11.68 7.01
N SER A 40 -3.47 11.56 8.32
CA SER A 40 -2.81 12.54 9.18
C SER A 40 -1.35 12.18 9.46
N ALA A 41 -0.67 13.12 10.07
CA ALA A 41 0.74 12.97 10.43
C ALA A 41 0.97 11.77 11.38
N VAL A 42 2.17 11.27 11.36
CA VAL A 42 2.68 10.21 12.26
C VAL A 42 2.33 10.54 13.71
N ASP A 43 1.96 9.52 14.47
CA ASP A 43 1.58 9.60 15.90
C ASP A 43 0.19 10.22 16.19
N ALA A 44 -0.62 10.45 15.19
CA ALA A 44 -2.01 10.87 15.39
C ALA A 44 -2.96 9.67 15.35
N LEU A 45 -3.68 9.43 16.43
CA LEU A 45 -4.82 8.52 16.47
C LEU A 45 -6.08 9.36 16.21
N THR A 46 -6.52 9.39 14.98
CA THR A 46 -7.59 10.31 14.56
C THR A 46 -8.90 9.64 14.18
N GLY A 47 -8.99 8.33 14.22
CA GLY A 47 -10.15 7.64 13.73
C GLY A 47 -10.58 6.46 14.59
N GLN A 48 -11.82 6.10 14.42
CA GLN A 48 -12.42 4.89 14.96
C GLN A 48 -12.42 3.73 13.95
N THR A 49 -11.85 3.96 12.79
CA THR A 49 -11.73 2.96 11.72
C THR A 49 -10.27 2.57 11.57
N HIS A 50 -10.01 1.29 11.73
CA HIS A 50 -8.66 0.75 11.64
C HIS A 50 -8.44 0.09 10.29
N TYR A 51 -7.39 0.51 9.60
CA TYR A 51 -6.90 -0.12 8.38
C TYR A 51 -5.53 -0.71 8.63
N LEU A 52 -5.31 -1.87 8.10
CA LEU A 52 -3.98 -2.47 8.03
C LEU A 52 -3.85 -3.21 6.71
N GLY A 53 -2.76 -2.97 6.03
CA GLY A 53 -2.44 -3.71 4.83
C GLY A 53 -0.97 -4.00 4.70
N ILE A 54 -0.67 -5.08 4.02
CA ILE A 54 0.67 -5.48 3.62
C ILE A 54 0.62 -5.98 2.18
N GLY A 55 1.65 -5.63 1.42
CA GLY A 55 1.79 -6.07 0.05
C GLY A 55 3.24 -6.18 -0.37
N ALA A 56 3.46 -6.90 -1.44
CA ALA A 56 4.78 -7.09 -2.02
C ALA A 56 4.71 -7.14 -3.55
N GLY A 57 5.80 -6.78 -4.19
CA GLY A 57 5.95 -6.90 -5.62
C GLY A 57 7.37 -7.25 -6.05
N VAL A 58 7.49 -8.06 -7.08
CA VAL A 58 8.72 -8.36 -7.78
C VAL A 58 8.57 -7.88 -9.22
N GLY A 59 9.06 -6.67 -9.49
CA GLY A 59 8.80 -5.99 -10.76
C GLY A 59 7.31 -5.71 -10.94
N THR A 60 6.85 -5.73 -12.19
CA THR A 60 5.47 -5.43 -12.58
C THR A 60 4.60 -6.68 -12.78
N ALA A 61 5.11 -7.87 -12.51
CA ALA A 61 4.43 -9.13 -12.83
C ALA A 61 3.94 -9.88 -11.60
N ASP A 62 4.77 -10.03 -10.58
CA ASP A 62 4.43 -10.80 -9.38
C ASP A 62 4.09 -9.85 -8.24
N ARG A 63 2.81 -9.76 -7.94
CA ARG A 63 2.27 -8.85 -6.94
C ARG A 63 1.28 -9.56 -6.04
N ARG A 64 1.27 -9.18 -4.78
CA ARG A 64 0.28 -9.69 -3.80
C ARG A 64 0.06 -8.61 -2.76
N CYS A 65 -1.17 -8.42 -2.36
CA CYS A 65 -1.48 -7.63 -1.17
C CYS A 65 -2.70 -8.17 -0.44
N VAL A 66 -2.73 -7.88 0.84
CA VAL A 66 -3.90 -8.10 1.70
C VAL A 66 -4.16 -6.84 2.49
N SER A 67 -5.42 -6.49 2.64
CA SER A 67 -5.85 -5.37 3.45
C SER A 67 -7.05 -5.79 4.31
N THR A 68 -7.09 -5.25 5.51
CA THR A 68 -8.18 -5.42 6.44
C THR A 68 -8.67 -4.07 6.94
N ILE A 69 -9.95 -3.99 7.22
CA ILE A 69 -10.59 -2.83 7.83
C ILE A 69 -11.46 -3.28 9.00
N SER A 70 -11.49 -2.48 10.04
CA SER A 70 -12.47 -2.59 11.12
C SER A 70 -13.07 -1.21 11.35
N VAL A 71 -14.37 -1.12 11.16
CA VAL A 71 -15.13 0.13 11.39
C VAL A 71 -15.70 0.09 12.78
N ASP A 72 -15.30 1.04 13.61
CA ASP A 72 -15.81 1.19 14.97
C ASP A 72 -17.19 1.87 14.99
N ALA A 73 -17.90 1.70 16.12
CA ALA A 73 -19.23 2.25 16.35
C ALA A 73 -20.31 1.82 15.33
N ALA A 74 -20.09 0.77 14.57
CA ALA A 74 -21.12 0.16 13.75
C ALA A 74 -22.10 -0.65 14.64
N ALA A 75 -23.39 -0.62 14.31
CA ALA A 75 -24.42 -1.35 15.05
C ALA A 75 -24.27 -2.88 14.99
N SER A 76 -23.48 -3.36 14.04
CA SER A 76 -22.99 -4.74 13.94
C SER A 76 -21.51 -4.70 13.59
N SER A 77 -20.76 -5.77 13.85
CA SER A 77 -19.35 -5.84 13.43
C SER A 77 -19.25 -5.56 11.94
N ASN A 78 -18.57 -4.48 11.59
CA ASN A 78 -18.33 -4.07 10.22
C ASN A 78 -16.83 -4.14 9.94
N GLY A 79 -16.38 -5.34 9.61
CA GLY A 79 -15.00 -5.62 9.24
C GLY A 79 -14.94 -6.20 7.84
N GLY A 80 -13.96 -5.79 7.08
CA GLY A 80 -13.70 -6.28 5.75
C GLY A 80 -12.26 -6.76 5.60
N ALA A 81 -12.04 -7.67 4.68
CA ALA A 81 -10.72 -8.10 4.27
C ALA A 81 -10.72 -8.37 2.77
N ILE A 82 -9.60 -8.06 2.13
CA ILE A 82 -9.41 -8.35 0.71
C ILE A 82 -8.01 -8.86 0.47
N LEU A 83 -7.89 -9.84 -0.41
CA LEU A 83 -6.65 -10.36 -0.95
C LEU A 83 -6.62 -10.11 -2.45
N ARG A 84 -5.51 -9.57 -2.97
CA ARG A 84 -5.34 -9.30 -4.40
C ARG A 84 -4.01 -9.87 -4.90
N ASP A 85 -4.00 -10.25 -6.16
CA ASP A 85 -2.83 -10.75 -6.89
C ASP A 85 -2.47 -9.90 -8.13
N ASP A 86 -3.14 -8.77 -8.28
CA ASP A 86 -2.98 -7.83 -9.38
C ASP A 86 -2.56 -6.42 -8.94
N ALA A 87 -2.25 -6.25 -7.66
CA ALA A 87 -1.79 -4.97 -7.10
C ALA A 87 -0.84 -5.18 -5.93
N CYS A 88 -0.06 -4.15 -5.62
CA CYS A 88 0.87 -4.13 -4.47
C CYS A 88 0.26 -3.52 -3.22
N VAL A 89 -0.73 -2.64 -3.38
CA VAL A 89 -1.47 -2.01 -2.29
C VAL A 89 -2.94 -2.02 -2.65
N CYS A 90 -3.79 -2.37 -1.72
CA CYS A 90 -5.23 -2.26 -1.87
C CYS A 90 -5.86 -1.70 -0.61
N ASN A 91 -6.85 -0.85 -0.78
CA ASN A 91 -7.71 -0.39 0.30
C ASN A 91 -9.11 -0.94 0.09
N THR A 92 -9.75 -1.33 1.18
CA THR A 92 -11.11 -1.85 1.17
C THR A 92 -12.01 -1.03 2.09
N ASP A 93 -13.29 -1.04 1.83
CA ASP A 93 -14.30 -0.54 2.76
C ASP A 93 -14.81 -1.64 3.69
N GLY A 94 -15.71 -1.28 4.61
CA GLY A 94 -16.31 -2.23 5.55
C GLY A 94 -17.16 -3.33 4.90
N ALA A 95 -17.51 -3.18 3.64
CA ALA A 95 -18.22 -4.18 2.84
C ALA A 95 -17.26 -5.04 1.98
N SER A 96 -15.96 -4.96 2.19
CA SER A 96 -14.92 -5.63 1.42
C SER A 96 -14.89 -5.22 -0.08
N VAL A 97 -15.32 -4.01 -0.37
CA VAL A 97 -15.23 -3.43 -1.71
C VAL A 97 -13.90 -2.68 -1.84
N VAL A 98 -13.22 -2.87 -2.95
CA VAL A 98 -11.96 -2.14 -3.24
C VAL A 98 -12.27 -0.67 -3.46
N VAL A 99 -11.65 0.19 -2.66
CA VAL A 99 -11.79 1.65 -2.76
C VAL A 99 -10.52 2.34 -3.27
N GLY A 100 -9.42 1.62 -3.34
CA GLY A 100 -8.17 2.12 -3.90
C GLY A 100 -7.19 1.01 -4.20
N LEU A 101 -6.43 1.18 -5.27
CA LEU A 101 -5.36 0.28 -5.68
C LEU A 101 -4.11 1.08 -6.02
N VAL A 102 -2.94 0.55 -5.66
CA VAL A 102 -1.65 1.03 -6.14
C VAL A 102 -0.86 -0.16 -6.65
N ASP A 103 -0.25 0.02 -7.80
CA ASP A 103 0.54 -1.02 -8.43
C ASP A 103 1.90 -0.49 -8.92
N ILE A 104 2.86 -1.39 -9.13
CA ILE A 104 4.15 -1.04 -9.70
C ILE A 104 3.98 -0.88 -11.21
N LYS A 105 4.13 0.33 -11.70
CA LYS A 105 4.07 0.68 -13.11
C LYS A 105 5.42 0.45 -13.81
N THR A 106 6.50 0.93 -13.22
CA THR A 106 7.86 0.72 -13.72
C THR A 106 8.86 0.50 -12.59
N VAL A 107 9.95 -0.18 -12.90
CA VAL A 107 11.11 -0.33 -12.01
C VAL A 107 12.34 0.19 -12.72
N ASP A 108 12.94 1.24 -12.18
CA ASP A 108 14.02 1.99 -12.80
C ASP A 108 15.36 1.77 -12.08
N ALA A 109 16.45 2.23 -12.71
CA ALA A 109 17.80 2.07 -12.15
C ALA A 109 18.01 2.74 -10.78
N GLY A 110 17.17 3.73 -10.43
CA GLY A 110 17.27 4.49 -9.19
C GLY A 110 15.99 4.55 -8.38
N GLY A 111 14.96 3.73 -8.73
CA GLY A 111 13.67 3.80 -8.06
C GLY A 111 12.58 2.95 -8.70
N LEU A 112 11.36 3.35 -8.46
CA LEU A 112 10.17 2.77 -9.09
C LEU A 112 9.05 3.81 -9.20
N THR A 113 8.12 3.57 -10.10
CA THR A 113 6.87 4.33 -10.26
C THR A 113 5.69 3.42 -9.93
N LEU A 114 4.80 3.95 -9.10
CA LEU A 114 3.54 3.32 -8.72
C LEU A 114 2.38 3.96 -9.46
#